data_25cbe24fb1c670b646c1b4cef08f4165
#
_entry.id   25cbe24fb1c670b646c1b4cef08f4165
#
_cell.length_a   1.000
_cell.length_b   1.000
_cell.length_c   1.000
_cell.angle_alpha   90.00
_cell.angle_beta   90.00
_cell.angle_gamma   90.00
#
_symmetry.space_group_name_H-M   'P 1'
#
loop_
_entity.id
_entity.type
_entity.pdbx_description
1 polymer ?
#
loop_
_entity_poly.entity_id
_entity_poly.type
_entity_poly.pdbx_seq_one_letter_code
_entity_poly.pdbx_strand_id
1 'polypeptide(L)'
;MNKKLFITILIFSLMPTTAMAATPKPTQAQIDAAKKIEAEKKAAADAAAKKLNSAKKTLSQLTSIALAKRKIYVAAQNDLKRKTNQAEIAMKHLQIAQASVSTGKRNIGKLAANAYVMGGGFTDLDSLLNADGPQDLADRLSALDTLGENNSNALDRFKSAEVVASNAQKAADIAKKAQEAATVKVAAAKKEADQAAAMQQDEVNKLQAVQDKLAKELAVAQKTRLTLEQQRQLALLEEANAGRAILTLDQSKIWRDIGF
;
A
#
# COMPACT_ATOMS: atom_id res chain seq x y z
N MET A 1 -36.17 21.58 3.38
CA MET A 1 -36.77 22.76 4.02
C MET A 1 -35.82 23.31 5.05
N ASN A 2 -35.09 24.36 4.68
CA ASN A 2 -34.03 24.96 5.49
C ASN A 2 -34.62 25.92 6.50
N LYS A 3 -34.65 25.56 7.78
CA LYS A 3 -34.92 26.51 8.85
C LYS A 3 -33.63 27.17 9.27
N LYS A 4 -33.34 28.34 8.66
CA LYS A 4 -32.29 29.26 9.16
C LYS A 4 -32.75 29.82 10.49
N LEU A 5 -32.12 29.39 11.58
CA LEU A 5 -32.31 30.00 12.88
C LEU A 5 -31.55 31.32 12.90
N PHE A 6 -32.20 32.43 12.69
CA PHE A 6 -31.65 33.78 12.92
C PHE A 6 -31.58 33.99 14.44
N ILE A 7 -30.36 33.94 14.99
CA ILE A 7 -30.08 34.43 16.35
C ILE A 7 -29.89 35.94 16.24
N THR A 8 -30.93 36.69 16.60
CA THR A 8 -30.86 38.13 16.72
C THR A 8 -30.03 38.45 17.96
N ILE A 9 -28.77 38.89 17.77
CA ILE A 9 -27.92 39.42 18.83
C ILE A 9 -28.39 40.84 19.12
N LEU A 10 -29.11 41.03 20.22
CA LEU A 10 -29.43 42.35 20.73
C LEU A 10 -28.18 42.92 21.41
N ILE A 11 -27.44 43.74 20.65
CA ILE A 11 -26.30 44.53 21.18
C ILE A 11 -26.90 45.70 21.94
N PHE A 12 -26.89 45.62 23.27
CA PHE A 12 -27.19 46.74 24.12
C PHE A 12 -25.90 47.57 24.29
N SER A 13 -25.77 48.65 23.52
CA SER A 13 -24.71 49.61 23.67
C SER A 13 -24.93 50.46 24.97
N LEU A 14 -24.17 50.16 25.99
CA LEU A 14 -24.12 51.03 27.19
C LEU A 14 -23.10 52.10 26.99
N MET A 15 -23.53 53.34 26.77
CA MET A 15 -22.69 54.56 26.89
C MET A 15 -22.30 54.76 28.36
N PRO A 16 -21.04 55.13 28.69
CA PRO A 16 -20.67 55.49 30.04
C PRO A 16 -21.07 56.92 30.33
N THR A 17 -22.12 57.16 31.03
CA THR A 17 -22.38 58.41 31.73
C THR A 17 -21.84 58.25 33.17
N THR A 18 -20.80 59.02 33.48
CA THR A 18 -20.30 59.20 34.83
C THR A 18 -21.32 59.93 35.69
N ALA A 19 -22.07 59.16 36.42
CA ALA A 19 -22.81 59.62 37.57
C ALA A 19 -22.64 58.55 38.65
N MET A 20 -22.06 58.95 39.82
CA MET A 20 -22.07 58.16 41.03
C MET A 20 -23.53 57.97 41.44
N ALA A 21 -24.15 56.91 40.94
CA ALA A 21 -25.44 56.43 41.38
C ALA A 21 -25.21 55.03 41.95
N ALA A 22 -25.74 54.79 43.15
CA ALA A 22 -25.77 53.48 43.80
C ALA A 22 -26.14 52.40 42.79
N THR A 23 -25.36 51.33 42.70
CA THR A 23 -25.59 50.20 41.80
C THR A 23 -27.02 49.74 41.91
N PRO A 24 -27.87 49.85 40.87
CA PRO A 24 -29.24 49.40 40.94
C PRO A 24 -29.24 47.92 41.21
N LYS A 25 -29.92 47.48 42.30
CA LYS A 25 -30.12 46.06 42.61
C LYS A 25 -30.75 45.40 41.37
N PRO A 26 -30.20 44.30 40.87
CA PRO A 26 -30.80 43.63 39.73
C PRO A 26 -32.27 43.26 39.99
N THR A 27 -33.13 43.55 39.05
CA THR A 27 -34.57 43.22 39.16
C THR A 27 -34.76 41.72 39.10
N GLN A 28 -35.82 41.19 39.70
CA GLN A 28 -36.14 39.76 39.65
C GLN A 28 -36.22 39.26 38.23
N ALA A 29 -36.78 40.05 37.31
CA ALA A 29 -36.84 39.74 35.88
C ALA A 29 -35.44 39.61 35.20
N GLN A 30 -34.45 40.42 35.62
CA GLN A 30 -33.07 40.29 35.13
C GLN A 30 -32.37 39.03 35.67
N ILE A 31 -32.65 38.65 36.91
CA ILE A 31 -32.14 37.39 37.49
C ILE A 31 -32.74 36.18 36.79
N ASP A 32 -34.03 36.20 36.50
CA ASP A 32 -34.73 35.10 35.81
C ASP A 32 -34.30 35.01 34.33
N ALA A 33 -34.06 36.12 33.67
CA ALA A 33 -33.48 36.15 32.35
C ALA A 33 -32.05 35.60 32.33
N ALA A 34 -31.22 35.96 33.32
CA ALA A 34 -29.85 35.42 33.46
C ALA A 34 -29.83 33.92 33.71
N LYS A 35 -30.73 33.41 34.57
CA LYS A 35 -30.90 31.96 34.82
C LYS A 35 -31.36 31.21 33.58
N LYS A 36 -32.26 31.78 32.79
CA LYS A 36 -32.71 31.19 31.52
C LYS A 36 -31.55 31.09 30.51
N ILE A 37 -30.74 32.17 30.34
CA ILE A 37 -29.56 32.19 29.49
C ILE A 37 -28.55 31.15 29.99
N GLU A 38 -28.35 31.02 31.28
CA GLU A 38 -27.43 30.04 31.86
C GLU A 38 -27.88 28.59 31.60
N ALA A 39 -29.17 28.29 31.72
CA ALA A 39 -29.75 27.00 31.41
C ALA A 39 -29.63 26.65 29.91
N GLU A 40 -29.88 27.62 29.02
CA GLU A 40 -29.69 27.46 27.59
C GLU A 40 -28.22 27.19 27.22
N LYS A 41 -27.29 27.92 27.83
CA LYS A 41 -25.84 27.72 27.63
C LYS A 41 -25.37 26.35 28.13
N LYS A 42 -25.87 25.92 29.28
CA LYS A 42 -25.59 24.60 29.84
C LYS A 42 -26.08 23.50 28.91
N ALA A 43 -27.31 23.59 28.45
CA ALA A 43 -27.88 22.61 27.50
C ALA A 43 -27.10 22.56 26.18
N ALA A 44 -26.63 23.70 25.67
CA ALA A 44 -25.78 23.79 24.47
C ALA A 44 -24.41 23.13 24.70
N ALA A 45 -23.78 23.34 25.87
CA ALA A 45 -22.52 22.73 26.23
C ALA A 45 -22.63 21.22 26.38
N ASP A 46 -23.70 20.72 27.00
CA ASP A 46 -23.95 19.28 27.16
C ASP A 46 -24.19 18.60 25.80
N ALA A 47 -24.95 19.27 24.90
CA ALA A 47 -25.16 18.78 23.55
C ALA A 47 -23.85 18.73 22.74
N ALA A 48 -22.98 19.73 22.90
CA ALA A 48 -21.67 19.77 22.26
C ALA A 48 -20.73 18.68 22.79
N ALA A 49 -20.73 18.44 24.12
CA ALA A 49 -19.95 17.36 24.72
C ALA A 49 -20.36 15.96 24.21
N LYS A 50 -21.67 15.72 24.06
CA LYS A 50 -22.18 14.47 23.46
C LYS A 50 -21.72 14.31 22.02
N LYS A 51 -21.79 15.36 21.20
CA LYS A 51 -21.30 15.34 19.81
C LYS A 51 -19.80 15.07 19.75
N LEU A 52 -19.01 15.68 20.62
CA LEU A 52 -17.58 15.48 20.72
C LEU A 52 -17.22 14.02 21.04
N ASN A 53 -17.92 13.43 22.02
CA ASN A 53 -17.71 12.02 22.38
C ASN A 53 -18.07 11.07 21.23
N SER A 54 -19.15 11.34 20.51
CA SER A 54 -19.53 10.56 19.33
C SER A 54 -18.48 10.68 18.23
N ALA A 55 -17.99 11.88 17.93
CA ALA A 55 -16.95 12.11 16.93
C ALA A 55 -15.62 11.45 17.29
N LYS A 56 -15.21 11.49 18.59
CA LYS A 56 -14.03 10.73 19.07
C LYS A 56 -14.16 9.23 18.81
N LYS A 57 -15.33 8.64 19.06
CA LYS A 57 -15.57 7.22 18.80
C LYS A 57 -15.49 6.90 17.30
N THR A 58 -16.10 7.72 16.46
CA THR A 58 -16.01 7.59 15.00
C THR A 58 -14.58 7.70 14.51
N LEU A 59 -13.81 8.68 15.01
CA LEU A 59 -12.41 8.86 14.65
C LEU A 59 -11.57 7.64 15.05
N SER A 60 -11.78 7.07 16.24
CA SER A 60 -11.09 5.85 16.64
C SER A 60 -11.37 4.67 15.71
N GLN A 61 -12.63 4.51 15.27
CA GLN A 61 -13.00 3.48 14.29
C GLN A 61 -12.34 3.71 12.94
N LEU A 62 -12.37 4.93 12.40
CA LEU A 62 -11.74 5.28 11.13
C LEU A 62 -10.22 5.10 11.18
N THR A 63 -9.58 5.44 12.30
CA THR A 63 -8.15 5.20 12.53
C THR A 63 -7.82 3.71 12.44
N SER A 64 -8.61 2.87 13.10
CA SER A 64 -8.42 1.42 13.05
C SER A 64 -8.56 0.87 11.61
N ILE A 65 -9.55 1.38 10.86
CA ILE A 65 -9.77 1.02 9.45
C ILE A 65 -8.58 1.47 8.58
N ALA A 66 -8.13 2.71 8.73
CA ALA A 66 -7.01 3.24 7.98
C ALA A 66 -5.71 2.44 8.22
N LEU A 67 -5.42 2.10 9.48
CA LEU A 67 -4.28 1.25 9.84
C LEU A 67 -4.40 -0.16 9.25
N ALA A 68 -5.59 -0.76 9.26
CA ALA A 68 -5.82 -2.08 8.66
C ALA A 68 -5.60 -2.05 7.14
N LYS A 69 -6.14 -1.06 6.43
CA LYS A 69 -5.97 -0.90 4.98
C LYS A 69 -4.51 -0.64 4.61
N ARG A 70 -3.79 0.16 5.42
CA ARG A 70 -2.36 0.37 5.25
C ARG A 70 -1.54 -0.91 5.40
N LYS A 71 -1.84 -1.74 6.40
CA LYS A 71 -1.18 -3.07 6.55
C LYS A 71 -1.38 -3.94 5.29
N ILE A 72 -2.58 -3.93 4.72
CA ILE A 72 -2.88 -4.66 3.48
C ILE A 72 -2.05 -4.12 2.32
N TYR A 73 -1.93 -2.80 2.18
CA TYR A 73 -1.10 -2.17 1.16
C TYR A 73 0.38 -2.56 1.29
N VAL A 74 0.95 -2.49 2.49
CA VAL A 74 2.35 -2.90 2.75
C VAL A 74 2.55 -4.39 2.44
N ALA A 75 1.61 -5.24 2.83
CA ALA A 75 1.66 -6.67 2.49
C ALA A 75 1.64 -6.91 0.97
N ALA A 76 0.81 -6.17 0.24
CA ALA A 76 0.76 -6.24 -1.22
C ALA A 76 2.07 -5.77 -1.87
N GLN A 77 2.70 -4.70 -1.36
CA GLN A 77 4.03 -4.25 -1.84
C GLN A 77 5.11 -5.32 -1.62
N ASN A 78 5.13 -5.96 -0.46
CA ASN A 78 6.08 -7.03 -0.16
C ASN A 78 5.84 -8.26 -1.06
N ASP A 79 4.58 -8.58 -1.35
CA ASP A 79 4.25 -9.64 -2.30
C ASP A 79 4.71 -9.29 -3.72
N LEU A 80 4.48 -8.07 -4.19
CA LEU A 80 4.98 -7.60 -5.49
C LEU A 80 6.50 -7.72 -5.57
N LYS A 81 7.24 -7.24 -4.57
CA LYS A 81 8.71 -7.37 -4.52
C LYS A 81 9.16 -8.82 -4.66
N ARG A 82 8.51 -9.74 -3.94
CA ARG A 82 8.81 -11.18 -4.03
C ARG A 82 8.51 -11.73 -5.44
N LYS A 83 7.36 -11.36 -6.03
CA LYS A 83 6.97 -11.78 -7.38
C LYS A 83 7.90 -11.21 -8.46
N THR A 84 8.35 -9.98 -8.31
CA THR A 84 9.35 -9.37 -9.19
C THR A 84 10.65 -10.16 -9.16
N ASN A 85 11.19 -10.48 -7.99
CA ASN A 85 12.39 -11.28 -7.87
C ASN A 85 12.22 -12.69 -8.49
N GLN A 86 11.05 -13.32 -8.30
CA GLN A 86 10.74 -14.60 -8.90
C GLN A 86 10.71 -14.52 -10.44
N ALA A 87 10.13 -13.47 -10.99
CA ALA A 87 10.09 -13.25 -12.43
C ALA A 87 11.51 -13.02 -13.02
N GLU A 88 12.35 -12.23 -12.35
CA GLU A 88 13.74 -12.01 -12.75
C GLU A 88 14.55 -13.32 -12.74
N ILE A 89 14.41 -14.15 -11.70
CA ILE A 89 15.07 -15.46 -11.63
C ILE A 89 14.59 -16.37 -12.75
N ALA A 90 13.29 -16.43 -13.01
CA ALA A 90 12.72 -17.25 -14.08
C ALA A 90 13.21 -16.79 -15.46
N MET A 91 13.31 -15.48 -15.70
CA MET A 91 13.88 -14.93 -16.95
C MET A 91 15.35 -15.27 -17.13
N LYS A 92 16.16 -15.23 -16.05
CA LYS A 92 17.57 -15.67 -16.10
C LYS A 92 17.69 -17.15 -16.45
N HIS A 93 16.85 -18.00 -15.85
CA HIS A 93 16.82 -19.43 -16.18
C HIS A 93 16.44 -19.66 -17.64
N LEU A 94 15.46 -18.91 -18.16
CA LEU A 94 15.10 -18.96 -19.56
C LEU A 94 16.27 -18.58 -20.48
N GLN A 95 16.98 -17.49 -20.19
CA GLN A 95 18.16 -17.08 -20.92
C GLN A 95 19.24 -18.17 -20.98
N ILE A 96 19.53 -18.79 -19.83
CA ILE A 96 20.52 -19.88 -19.76
C ILE A 96 20.05 -21.08 -20.59
N ALA A 97 18.78 -21.46 -20.49
CA ALA A 97 18.22 -22.58 -21.23
C ALA A 97 18.27 -22.32 -22.75
N GLN A 98 17.90 -21.11 -23.20
CA GLN A 98 17.97 -20.70 -24.61
C GLN A 98 19.42 -20.69 -25.13
N ALA A 99 20.38 -20.27 -24.32
CA ALA A 99 21.81 -20.35 -24.67
C ALA A 99 22.28 -21.80 -24.83
N SER A 100 21.79 -22.71 -23.99
CA SER A 100 22.07 -24.16 -24.10
C SER A 100 21.49 -24.76 -25.37
N VAL A 101 20.24 -24.41 -25.74
CA VAL A 101 19.64 -24.80 -27.03
C VAL A 101 20.47 -24.28 -28.22
N SER A 102 20.86 -22.99 -28.17
CA SER A 102 21.69 -22.40 -29.22
C SER A 102 23.05 -23.08 -29.38
N THR A 103 23.66 -23.47 -28.27
CA THR A 103 24.92 -24.23 -28.27
C THR A 103 24.74 -25.63 -28.82
N GLY A 104 23.67 -26.34 -28.36
CA GLY A 104 23.32 -27.65 -28.89
C GLY A 104 23.07 -27.62 -30.39
N LYS A 105 22.28 -26.62 -30.87
CA LYS A 105 22.05 -26.43 -32.32
C LYS A 105 23.33 -26.22 -33.11
N ARG A 106 24.27 -25.42 -32.61
CA ARG A 106 25.59 -25.22 -33.24
C ARG A 106 26.40 -26.53 -33.32
N ASN A 107 26.35 -27.33 -32.23
CA ASN A 107 27.08 -28.59 -32.17
C ASN A 107 26.49 -29.60 -33.15
N ILE A 108 25.19 -29.76 -33.23
CA ILE A 108 24.51 -30.59 -34.23
C ILE A 108 24.82 -30.11 -35.64
N GLY A 109 24.82 -28.76 -35.87
CA GLY A 109 25.20 -28.19 -37.16
C GLY A 109 26.65 -28.53 -37.57
N LYS A 110 27.59 -28.51 -36.63
CA LYS A 110 28.98 -28.94 -36.89
C LYS A 110 29.09 -30.44 -37.21
N LEU A 111 28.34 -31.28 -36.48
CA LEU A 111 28.30 -32.71 -36.76
C LEU A 111 27.75 -33.01 -38.16
N ALA A 112 26.64 -32.34 -38.53
CA ALA A 112 26.07 -32.47 -39.87
C ALA A 112 27.03 -31.96 -41.00
N ALA A 113 27.71 -30.84 -40.79
CA ALA A 113 28.69 -30.31 -41.72
C ALA A 113 29.89 -31.26 -41.87
N ASN A 114 30.41 -31.80 -40.78
CA ASN A 114 31.48 -32.77 -40.82
C ASN A 114 31.07 -34.04 -41.57
N ALA A 115 29.90 -34.56 -41.28
CA ALA A 115 29.37 -35.74 -42.02
C ALA A 115 29.24 -35.46 -43.52
N TYR A 116 28.82 -34.25 -43.91
CA TYR A 116 28.73 -33.86 -45.33
C TYR A 116 30.09 -33.74 -45.99
N VAL A 117 31.06 -33.07 -45.33
CA VAL A 117 32.42 -32.88 -45.86
C VAL A 117 33.16 -34.23 -45.98
N MET A 118 32.91 -35.17 -45.07
CA MET A 118 33.52 -36.50 -45.08
C MET A 118 32.87 -37.46 -46.10
N GLY A 119 31.94 -37.00 -46.94
CA GLY A 119 31.33 -37.79 -48.01
C GLY A 119 30.10 -38.62 -47.64
N GLY A 120 29.50 -38.33 -46.44
CA GLY A 120 28.37 -39.12 -45.92
C GLY A 120 28.78 -40.57 -45.71
N GLY A 121 28.06 -41.42 -45.06
CA GLY A 121 28.43 -42.76 -44.66
C GLY A 121 29.09 -43.73 -45.68
N PHE A 122 29.38 -43.26 -46.92
CA PHE A 122 30.12 -44.03 -47.93
C PHE A 122 31.62 -44.05 -47.64
N THR A 123 32.20 -42.98 -47.08
CA THR A 123 33.65 -42.91 -46.71
C THR A 123 33.95 -43.84 -45.54
N ASP A 124 32.97 -44.04 -44.65
CA ASP A 124 33.13 -44.96 -43.51
C ASP A 124 33.14 -46.40 -43.95
N LEU A 125 32.31 -46.76 -44.95
CA LEU A 125 32.31 -48.07 -45.57
C LEU A 125 33.62 -48.31 -46.38
N ASP A 126 34.07 -47.32 -47.14
CA ASP A 126 35.32 -47.38 -47.88
C ASP A 126 36.52 -47.52 -46.93
N SER A 127 36.52 -46.81 -45.83
CA SER A 127 37.51 -46.95 -44.75
C SER A 127 37.57 -48.31 -44.13
N LEU A 128 36.39 -48.99 -43.95
CA LEU A 128 36.34 -50.37 -43.42
C LEU A 128 36.83 -51.41 -44.47
N LEU A 129 36.47 -51.22 -45.74
CA LEU A 129 36.86 -52.11 -46.82
C LEU A 129 38.38 -52.05 -47.13
N ASN A 130 39.03 -50.94 -46.82
CA ASN A 130 40.46 -50.73 -47.01
C ASN A 130 41.25 -50.93 -45.68
N ALA A 131 40.80 -51.72 -44.74
CA ALA A 131 41.52 -52.05 -43.52
C ALA A 131 42.68 -53.02 -43.83
N ASP A 132 43.87 -52.71 -43.21
CA ASP A 132 45.12 -53.47 -43.41
C ASP A 132 45.20 -54.76 -42.56
N GLY A 133 44.08 -55.32 -42.17
CA GLY A 133 43.99 -56.56 -41.42
C GLY A 133 42.94 -56.58 -40.32
N PRO A 134 42.76 -57.74 -39.63
CA PRO A 134 41.67 -57.88 -38.65
C PRO A 134 41.72 -56.92 -37.46
N GLN A 135 42.95 -56.57 -37.04
CA GLN A 135 43.13 -55.62 -35.95
C GLN A 135 42.74 -54.20 -36.36
N ASP A 136 43.23 -53.74 -37.52
CA ASP A 136 42.89 -52.41 -38.05
C ASP A 136 41.40 -52.29 -38.33
N LEU A 137 40.76 -53.34 -38.82
CA LEU A 137 39.28 -53.39 -38.95
C LEU A 137 38.56 -53.25 -37.60
N ALA A 138 39.05 -53.95 -36.58
CA ALA A 138 38.45 -53.86 -35.23
C ALA A 138 38.59 -52.46 -34.64
N ASP A 139 39.77 -51.83 -34.78
CA ASP A 139 40.03 -50.46 -34.29
C ASP A 139 39.18 -49.44 -35.02
N ARG A 140 38.97 -49.54 -36.35
CA ARG A 140 38.10 -48.67 -37.14
C ARG A 140 36.65 -48.85 -36.82
N LEU A 141 36.16 -50.07 -36.58
CA LEU A 141 34.80 -50.33 -36.11
C LEU A 141 34.54 -49.72 -34.72
N SER A 142 35.52 -49.84 -33.79
CA SER A 142 35.41 -49.21 -32.46
C SER A 142 35.40 -47.69 -32.53
N ALA A 143 36.18 -47.09 -33.46
CA ALA A 143 36.17 -45.64 -33.70
C ALA A 143 34.80 -45.17 -34.24
N LEU A 144 34.19 -45.91 -35.18
CA LEU A 144 32.86 -45.60 -35.73
C LEU A 144 31.77 -45.75 -34.69
N ASP A 145 31.85 -46.77 -33.85
CA ASP A 145 30.89 -46.96 -32.73
C ASP A 145 30.98 -45.79 -31.77
N THR A 146 32.18 -45.42 -31.37
CA THR A 146 32.40 -44.24 -30.51
C THR A 146 31.89 -42.94 -31.12
N LEU A 147 32.04 -42.76 -32.43
CA LEU A 147 31.52 -41.60 -33.17
C LEU A 147 29.99 -41.61 -33.19
N GLY A 148 29.36 -42.80 -33.41
CA GLY A 148 27.94 -43.00 -33.37
C GLY A 148 27.34 -42.67 -31.99
N GLU A 149 27.95 -43.16 -30.90
CA GLU A 149 27.58 -42.81 -29.54
C GLU A 149 27.70 -41.32 -29.25
N ASN A 150 28.80 -40.67 -29.64
CA ASN A 150 29.00 -39.24 -29.45
C ASN A 150 27.94 -38.41 -30.18
N ASN A 151 27.58 -38.79 -31.41
CA ASN A 151 26.56 -38.14 -32.20
C ASN A 151 25.14 -38.31 -31.54
N SER A 152 24.82 -39.52 -31.10
CA SER A 152 23.58 -39.81 -30.35
C SER A 152 23.50 -38.99 -29.09
N ASN A 153 24.56 -38.98 -28.29
CA ASN A 153 24.64 -38.20 -27.04
C ASN A 153 24.49 -36.70 -27.28
N ALA A 154 25.04 -36.17 -28.38
CA ALA A 154 24.91 -34.76 -28.75
C ALA A 154 23.45 -34.41 -29.14
N LEU A 155 22.76 -35.29 -29.86
CA LEU A 155 21.36 -35.14 -30.20
C LEU A 155 20.44 -35.19 -28.96
N ASP A 156 20.71 -36.13 -28.06
CA ASP A 156 19.94 -36.27 -26.84
C ASP A 156 20.12 -35.08 -25.90
N ARG A 157 21.35 -34.54 -25.79
CA ARG A 157 21.61 -33.29 -25.06
C ARG A 157 20.83 -32.12 -25.67
N PHE A 158 20.80 -32.02 -27.02
CA PHE A 158 20.04 -30.98 -27.70
C PHE A 158 18.54 -31.08 -27.42
N LYS A 159 17.94 -32.28 -27.58
CA LYS A 159 16.54 -32.53 -27.29
C LYS A 159 16.20 -32.20 -25.81
N SER A 160 17.07 -32.61 -24.89
CA SER A 160 16.92 -32.29 -23.48
C SER A 160 16.96 -30.78 -23.22
N ALA A 161 17.88 -30.06 -23.89
CA ALA A 161 17.97 -28.60 -23.79
C ALA A 161 16.70 -27.91 -24.31
N GLU A 162 16.09 -28.39 -25.41
CA GLU A 162 14.82 -27.88 -25.92
C GLU A 162 13.68 -28.07 -24.93
N VAL A 163 13.57 -29.23 -24.28
CA VAL A 163 12.57 -29.47 -23.23
C VAL A 163 12.77 -28.53 -22.04
N VAL A 164 14.03 -28.37 -21.60
CA VAL A 164 14.35 -27.46 -20.49
C VAL A 164 14.01 -26.02 -20.86
N ALA A 165 14.32 -25.56 -22.08
CA ALA A 165 13.99 -24.23 -22.55
C ALA A 165 12.47 -24.00 -22.64
N SER A 166 11.72 -24.99 -23.13
CA SER A 166 10.26 -24.93 -23.17
C SER A 166 9.65 -24.81 -21.76
N ASN A 167 10.17 -25.57 -20.80
CA ASN A 167 9.71 -25.50 -19.41
C ASN A 167 10.11 -24.17 -18.75
N ALA A 168 11.32 -23.66 -19.01
CA ALA A 168 11.77 -22.38 -18.51
C ALA A 168 10.93 -21.22 -19.08
N GLN A 169 10.54 -21.29 -20.37
CA GLN A 169 9.62 -20.33 -20.98
C GLN A 169 8.27 -20.29 -20.25
N LYS A 170 7.67 -21.47 -20.04
CA LYS A 170 6.39 -21.56 -19.31
C LYS A 170 6.51 -20.99 -17.87
N ALA A 171 7.61 -21.31 -17.19
CA ALA A 171 7.87 -20.77 -15.85
C ALA A 171 8.03 -19.25 -15.83
N ALA A 172 8.73 -18.68 -16.80
CA ALA A 172 8.90 -17.24 -16.97
C ALA A 172 7.56 -16.54 -17.25
N ASP A 173 6.73 -17.10 -18.13
CA ASP A 173 5.40 -16.57 -18.43
C ASP A 173 4.47 -16.59 -17.22
N ILE A 174 4.49 -17.67 -16.44
CA ILE A 174 3.72 -17.79 -15.19
C ILE A 174 4.20 -16.75 -14.17
N ALA A 175 5.51 -16.62 -13.99
CA ALA A 175 6.08 -15.67 -13.05
C ALA A 175 5.78 -14.21 -13.44
N LYS A 176 5.85 -13.88 -14.73
CA LYS A 176 5.47 -12.57 -15.27
C LYS A 176 3.99 -12.25 -15.00
N LYS A 177 3.09 -13.17 -15.33
CA LYS A 177 1.65 -13.01 -15.03
C LYS A 177 1.38 -12.82 -13.53
N ALA A 178 2.11 -13.55 -12.68
CA ALA A 178 1.99 -13.39 -11.24
C ALA A 178 2.48 -12.00 -10.75
N GLN A 179 3.53 -11.47 -11.34
CA GLN A 179 4.03 -10.11 -11.07
C GLN A 179 3.00 -9.05 -11.52
N GLU A 180 2.45 -9.19 -12.73
CA GLU A 180 1.41 -8.29 -13.25
C GLU A 180 0.18 -8.27 -12.34
N ALA A 181 -0.29 -9.44 -11.92
CA ALA A 181 -1.41 -9.56 -10.99
C ALA A 181 -1.09 -8.93 -9.61
N ALA A 182 0.14 -9.06 -9.12
CA ALA A 182 0.56 -8.41 -7.89
C ALA A 182 0.61 -6.88 -8.03
N THR A 183 1.01 -6.35 -9.18
CA THR A 183 0.99 -4.91 -9.48
C THR A 183 -0.43 -4.35 -9.39
N VAL A 184 -1.40 -5.04 -9.99
CA VAL A 184 -2.83 -4.65 -9.90
C VAL A 184 -3.32 -4.66 -8.45
N LYS A 185 -2.93 -5.67 -7.66
CA LYS A 185 -3.29 -5.75 -6.23
C LYS A 185 -2.71 -4.59 -5.43
N VAL A 186 -1.46 -4.19 -5.69
CA VAL A 186 -0.83 -3.02 -5.04
C VAL A 186 -1.60 -1.75 -5.37
N ALA A 187 -1.96 -1.53 -6.63
CA ALA A 187 -2.73 -0.35 -7.04
C ALA A 187 -4.10 -0.28 -6.35
N ALA A 188 -4.82 -1.42 -6.28
CA ALA A 188 -6.09 -1.51 -5.59
C ALA A 188 -5.95 -1.26 -4.08
N ALA A 189 -4.99 -1.91 -3.43
CA ALA A 189 -4.75 -1.76 -2.00
C ALA A 189 -4.31 -0.33 -1.65
N LYS A 190 -3.50 0.32 -2.50
CA LYS A 190 -3.12 1.73 -2.36
C LYS A 190 -4.35 2.63 -2.38
N LYS A 191 -5.21 2.46 -3.39
CA LYS A 191 -6.44 3.25 -3.51
C LYS A 191 -7.32 3.13 -2.26
N GLU A 192 -7.51 1.91 -1.74
CA GLU A 192 -8.29 1.69 -0.52
C GLU A 192 -7.63 2.32 0.73
N ALA A 193 -6.30 2.25 0.84
CA ALA A 193 -5.58 2.87 1.93
C ALA A 193 -5.66 4.40 1.89
N ASP A 194 -5.50 5.01 0.70
CA ASP A 194 -5.63 6.45 0.50
C ASP A 194 -7.06 6.93 0.80
N GLN A 195 -8.08 6.20 0.38
CA GLN A 195 -9.48 6.51 0.70
C GLN A 195 -9.76 6.45 2.21
N ALA A 196 -9.27 5.41 2.88
CA ALA A 196 -9.45 5.29 4.33
C ALA A 196 -8.72 6.41 5.09
N ALA A 197 -7.53 6.80 4.65
CA ALA A 197 -6.80 7.94 5.23
C ALA A 197 -7.52 9.27 4.99
N ALA A 198 -8.09 9.49 3.81
CA ALA A 198 -8.88 10.68 3.51
C ALA A 198 -10.13 10.77 4.40
N MET A 199 -10.87 9.67 4.59
CA MET A 199 -12.02 9.62 5.48
C MET A 199 -11.64 9.94 6.94
N GLN A 200 -10.51 9.43 7.40
CA GLN A 200 -9.99 9.73 8.74
C GLN A 200 -9.64 11.22 8.84
N GLN A 201 -8.95 11.79 7.85
CA GLN A 201 -8.58 13.21 7.83
C GLN A 201 -9.81 14.13 7.81
N ASP A 202 -10.84 13.78 7.03
CA ASP A 202 -12.10 14.53 7.00
C ASP A 202 -12.78 14.56 8.38
N GLU A 203 -12.77 13.44 9.10
CA GLU A 203 -13.35 13.39 10.45
C GLU A 203 -12.51 14.21 11.45
N VAL A 204 -11.17 14.19 11.34
CA VAL A 204 -10.28 15.07 12.12
C VAL A 204 -10.63 16.53 11.86
N ASN A 205 -10.77 16.94 10.60
CA ASN A 205 -11.12 18.31 10.22
C ASN A 205 -12.50 18.74 10.77
N LYS A 206 -13.49 17.86 10.68
CA LYS A 206 -14.84 18.09 11.26
C LYS A 206 -14.77 18.26 12.78
N LEU A 207 -14.02 17.39 13.45
CA LEU A 207 -13.83 17.45 14.89
C LEU A 207 -13.16 18.75 15.29
N GLN A 208 -12.14 19.19 14.57
CA GLN A 208 -11.46 20.47 14.78
C GLN A 208 -12.43 21.64 14.61
N ALA A 209 -13.22 21.67 13.53
CA ALA A 209 -14.20 22.73 13.30
C ALA A 209 -15.24 22.83 14.43
N VAL A 210 -15.68 21.68 14.94
CA VAL A 210 -16.62 21.63 16.09
C VAL A 210 -15.94 22.16 17.36
N GLN A 211 -14.67 21.81 17.61
CA GLN A 211 -13.88 22.28 18.74
C GLN A 211 -13.66 23.79 18.67
N ASP A 212 -13.25 24.29 17.50
CA ASP A 212 -12.97 25.73 17.29
C ASP A 212 -14.25 26.56 17.47
N LYS A 213 -15.38 26.06 16.96
CA LYS A 213 -16.69 26.70 17.17
C LYS A 213 -17.08 26.74 18.64
N LEU A 214 -16.94 25.59 19.33
CA LEU A 214 -17.26 25.48 20.75
C LEU A 214 -16.34 26.35 21.60
N ALA A 215 -15.03 26.40 21.29
CA ALA A 215 -14.07 27.28 21.95
C ALA A 215 -14.44 28.76 21.81
N LYS A 216 -14.85 29.19 20.60
CA LYS A 216 -15.34 30.56 20.38
C LYS A 216 -16.61 30.86 21.15
N GLU A 217 -17.60 29.95 21.14
CA GLU A 217 -18.86 30.12 21.87
C GLU A 217 -18.61 30.17 23.39
N LEU A 218 -17.69 29.34 23.91
CA LEU A 218 -17.29 29.35 25.31
C LEU A 218 -16.52 30.61 25.68
N ALA A 219 -15.60 31.11 24.82
CA ALA A 219 -14.87 32.36 25.05
C ALA A 219 -15.81 33.59 25.12
N VAL A 220 -16.84 33.63 24.30
CA VAL A 220 -17.89 34.66 24.38
C VAL A 220 -18.68 34.53 25.68
N ALA A 221 -18.97 33.31 26.12
CA ALA A 221 -19.65 33.06 27.36
C ALA A 221 -18.81 33.41 28.61
N GLN A 222 -17.46 33.28 28.53
CA GLN A 222 -16.55 33.65 29.60
C GLN A 222 -16.62 35.16 30.01
N LYS A 223 -16.90 36.04 29.02
CA LYS A 223 -17.14 37.47 29.34
C LYS A 223 -18.37 37.70 30.23
N THR A 224 -19.22 36.70 30.38
CA THR A 224 -20.47 36.76 31.15
C THR A 224 -20.52 35.72 32.31
N ARG A 225 -19.50 35.61 33.17
CA ARG A 225 -19.41 34.63 34.26
C ARG A 225 -19.64 33.18 33.83
N LEU A 226 -18.54 32.47 33.56
CA LEU A 226 -18.54 31.03 33.32
C LEU A 226 -18.94 30.24 34.57
N THR A 227 -19.87 29.32 34.46
CA THR A 227 -20.17 28.32 35.49
C THR A 227 -19.05 27.26 35.55
N LEU A 228 -18.92 26.56 36.69
CA LEU A 228 -17.99 25.43 36.87
C LEU A 228 -18.11 24.35 35.74
N GLU A 229 -19.32 24.17 35.19
CA GLU A 229 -19.57 23.24 34.09
C GLU A 229 -19.04 23.73 32.75
N GLN A 230 -19.05 25.01 32.48
CA GLN A 230 -18.42 25.60 31.31
C GLN A 230 -16.89 25.48 31.37
N GLN A 231 -16.31 25.62 32.58
CA GLN A 231 -14.88 25.33 32.80
C GLN A 231 -14.54 23.83 32.54
N ARG A 232 -15.42 22.93 32.96
CA ARG A 232 -15.29 21.51 32.69
C ARG A 232 -15.36 21.19 31.20
N GLN A 233 -16.22 21.87 30.43
CA GLN A 233 -16.28 21.73 28.97
C GLN A 233 -15.00 22.19 28.27
N LEU A 234 -14.38 23.27 28.77
CA LEU A 234 -13.08 23.72 28.29
C LEU A 234 -11.99 22.68 28.52
N ALA A 235 -11.94 22.08 29.71
CA ALA A 235 -10.99 21.01 30.02
C ALA A 235 -11.17 19.79 29.11
N LEU A 236 -12.43 19.43 28.80
CA LEU A 236 -12.72 18.35 27.83
C LEU A 236 -12.26 18.70 26.40
N LEU A 237 -12.34 19.97 26.00
CA LEU A 237 -11.83 20.44 24.72
C LEU A 237 -10.30 20.38 24.66
N GLU A 238 -9.63 20.76 25.74
CA GLU A 238 -8.16 20.67 25.85
C GLU A 238 -7.71 19.21 25.79
N GLU A 239 -8.39 18.31 26.47
CA GLU A 239 -8.12 16.87 26.42
C GLU A 239 -8.34 16.30 25.03
N ALA A 240 -9.41 16.72 24.31
CA ALA A 240 -9.67 16.33 22.94
C ALA A 240 -8.58 16.83 21.95
N ASN A 241 -8.06 18.06 22.19
CA ASN A 241 -6.95 18.60 21.40
C ASN A 241 -5.64 17.87 21.68
N ALA A 242 -5.35 17.51 22.92
CA ALA A 242 -4.21 16.68 23.30
C ALA A 242 -4.27 15.29 22.63
N GLY A 243 -5.45 14.65 22.68
CA GLY A 243 -5.69 13.37 21.99
C GLY A 243 -5.46 13.44 20.45
N ARG A 244 -5.81 14.55 19.82
CA ARG A 244 -5.56 14.80 18.40
C ARG A 244 -4.07 14.94 18.10
N ALA A 245 -3.32 15.68 18.93
CA ALA A 245 -1.87 15.83 18.78
C ALA A 245 -1.15 14.48 18.86
N ILE A 246 -1.57 13.59 19.73
CA ILE A 246 -1.04 12.23 19.85
C ILE A 246 -1.32 11.43 18.57
N LEU A 247 -2.53 11.51 18.01
CA LEU A 247 -2.89 10.81 16.76
C LEU A 247 -2.09 11.30 15.55
N THR A 248 -1.82 12.60 15.44
CA THR A 248 -0.98 13.16 14.36
C THR A 248 0.49 12.78 14.52
N LEU A 249 1.01 12.72 15.74
CA LEU A 249 2.37 12.26 16.03
C LEU A 249 2.53 10.76 15.72
N ASP A 250 1.55 9.93 16.04
CA ASP A 250 1.57 8.50 15.74
C ASP A 250 1.47 8.24 14.23
N GLN A 251 0.68 9.02 13.50
CA GLN A 251 0.65 9.00 12.04
C GLN A 251 2.00 9.40 11.44
N SER A 252 2.64 10.46 11.92
CA SER A 252 3.94 10.93 11.42
C SER A 252 5.06 9.93 11.71
N LYS A 253 4.97 9.17 12.79
CA LYS A 253 5.88 8.10 13.15
C LYS A 253 5.71 6.90 12.22
N ILE A 254 4.47 6.50 11.94
CA ILE A 254 4.13 5.43 10.99
C ILE A 254 4.64 5.78 9.57
N TRP A 255 4.56 7.04 9.15
CA TRP A 255 5.09 7.48 7.83
C TRP A 255 6.61 7.42 7.76
N ARG A 256 7.33 7.74 8.85
CA ARG A 256 8.80 7.62 8.93
C ARG A 256 9.28 6.18 8.95
N ASP A 257 8.60 5.29 9.69
CA ASP A 257 8.98 3.88 9.83
C ASP A 257 8.76 3.07 8.54
N ILE A 258 8.02 3.61 7.55
CA ILE A 258 7.72 2.98 6.26
C ILE A 258 8.61 3.54 5.13
N GLY A 259 9.47 4.53 5.40
CA GLY A 259 10.50 5.00 4.44
C GLY A 259 9.93 5.80 3.26
N PHE A 260 9.05 6.75 3.52
CA PHE A 260 8.69 7.84 2.59
C PHE A 260 9.37 9.11 3.00
#